data_a020b4cd517338f85ca3ca2954661e05
#
_entry.id   a020b4cd517338f85ca3ca2954661e05
#
_cell.length_a   1.000
_cell.length_b   1.000
_cell.length_c   1.000
_cell.angle_alpha   90.00
_cell.angle_beta   90.00
_cell.angle_gamma   90.00
#
_symmetry.space_group_name_H-M   'P 1'
#
loop_
_entity.id
_entity.type
_entity.pdbx_description
1 polymer ?
#
loop_
_entity_poly.entity_id
_entity_poly.type
_entity_poly.pdbx_seq_one_letter_code
_entity_poly.pdbx_strand_id
1 'polypeptide(L)'
;MSTISLENKTILVTGAAGFIGSNLVKRIYQETPFTTVIGIDNMNDYYDVALKEFRLNELAKYPTFTFIKGNIADKALITDLFEKYKPAVVVNLAAQAGVRYSITNPDAYVESNLVGFFNILEACRHSYDDGQAGVEHLVYASSSSVYGSNKKVPYSTDDKVDNPVSLYAATKKSNELMAHAYSKLYNIPSTGLRFFTVYGPAGRPDM
;
A
#
# COMPACT_ATOMS: atom_id res chain seq x y z
N MET A 1 1.42 -17.57 14.02
CA MET A 1 0.76 -16.84 12.92
C MET A 1 0.32 -17.85 11.89
N SER A 2 -0.95 -17.87 11.48
CA SER A 2 -1.40 -18.72 10.38
C SER A 2 -0.82 -18.16 9.08
N THR A 3 -0.21 -19.03 8.27
CA THR A 3 0.29 -18.66 6.94
C THR A 3 -0.91 -18.57 5.99
N ILE A 4 -1.07 -17.44 5.30
CA ILE A 4 -2.13 -17.28 4.28
C ILE A 4 -1.55 -17.75 2.95
N SER A 5 -2.18 -18.75 2.31
CA SER A 5 -1.85 -19.11 0.93
C SER A 5 -2.38 -18.04 -0.02
N LEU A 6 -1.59 -17.67 -1.02
CA LEU A 6 -1.99 -16.75 -2.09
C LEU A 6 -2.56 -17.48 -3.31
N GLU A 7 -2.46 -18.80 -3.37
CA GLU A 7 -2.94 -19.63 -4.46
C GLU A 7 -4.45 -19.45 -4.73
N ASN A 8 -4.81 -19.21 -5.97
CA ASN A 8 -6.19 -19.03 -6.44
C ASN A 8 -6.93 -17.85 -5.77
N LYS A 9 -6.20 -16.87 -5.21
CA LYS A 9 -6.79 -15.68 -4.58
C LYS A 9 -6.67 -14.46 -5.48
N THR A 10 -7.57 -13.52 -5.25
CA THR A 10 -7.47 -12.17 -5.79
C THR A 10 -6.72 -11.29 -4.80
N ILE A 11 -5.67 -10.63 -5.27
CA ILE A 11 -4.86 -9.69 -4.49
C ILE A 11 -5.01 -8.30 -5.10
N LEU A 12 -5.37 -7.31 -4.29
CA LEU A 12 -5.32 -5.91 -4.67
C LEU A 12 -3.98 -5.32 -4.25
N VAL A 13 -3.21 -4.78 -5.21
CA VAL A 13 -1.95 -4.07 -4.95
C VAL A 13 -2.12 -2.62 -5.36
N THR A 14 -2.12 -1.70 -4.40
CA THR A 14 -2.11 -0.27 -4.69
C THR A 14 -0.67 0.24 -4.84
N GLY A 15 -0.45 1.22 -5.70
CA GLY A 15 0.91 1.64 -6.07
C GLY A 15 1.63 0.62 -6.95
N ALA A 16 0.87 -0.12 -7.78
CA ALA A 16 1.38 -1.23 -8.58
C ALA A 16 2.38 -0.81 -9.66
N ALA A 17 2.31 0.42 -10.18
CA ALA A 17 3.29 0.98 -11.12
C ALA A 17 4.53 1.54 -10.41
N GLY A 18 4.51 1.59 -9.07
CA GLY A 18 5.64 2.02 -8.24
C GLY A 18 6.75 0.97 -8.20
N PHE A 19 7.92 1.38 -7.68
CA PHE A 19 9.10 0.52 -7.56
C PHE A 19 8.82 -0.76 -6.76
N ILE A 20 8.32 -0.62 -5.53
CA ILE A 20 8.08 -1.75 -4.64
C ILE A 20 6.90 -2.59 -5.17
N GLY A 21 5.81 -1.93 -5.58
CA GLY A 21 4.59 -2.60 -6.05
C GLY A 21 4.84 -3.48 -7.27
N SER A 22 5.53 -2.96 -8.28
CA SER A 22 5.81 -3.73 -9.49
C SER A 22 6.71 -4.94 -9.24
N ASN A 23 7.74 -4.80 -8.40
CA ASN A 23 8.62 -5.92 -8.04
C ASN A 23 7.88 -6.97 -7.19
N LEU A 24 7.00 -6.52 -6.28
CA LEU A 24 6.15 -7.42 -5.50
C LEU A 24 5.22 -8.24 -6.41
N VAL A 25 4.54 -7.60 -7.37
CA VAL A 25 3.64 -8.31 -8.29
C VAL A 25 4.42 -9.35 -9.12
N LYS A 26 5.60 -9.02 -9.63
CA LYS A 26 6.48 -9.99 -10.30
C LYS A 26 6.80 -11.18 -9.40
N ARG A 27 7.13 -10.93 -8.14
CA ARG A 27 7.47 -12.00 -7.18
C ARG A 27 6.25 -12.87 -6.85
N ILE A 28 5.07 -12.29 -6.70
CA ILE A 28 3.83 -13.05 -6.51
C ILE A 28 3.64 -14.05 -7.64
N TYR A 29 3.76 -13.64 -8.91
CA TYR A 29 3.59 -14.55 -10.05
C TYR A 29 4.69 -15.61 -10.16
N GLN A 30 5.89 -15.31 -9.70
CA GLN A 30 6.98 -16.32 -9.68
C GLN A 30 6.72 -17.44 -8.66
N GLU A 31 6.08 -17.12 -7.54
CA GLU A 31 5.85 -18.06 -6.44
C GLU A 31 4.44 -18.67 -6.43
N THR A 32 3.45 -17.92 -6.94
CA THR A 32 2.03 -18.31 -6.94
C THR A 32 1.38 -17.99 -8.29
N PRO A 33 1.67 -18.75 -9.36
CA PRO A 33 1.28 -18.40 -10.73
C PRO A 33 -0.22 -18.39 -11.00
N PHE A 34 -1.02 -19.02 -10.14
CA PHE A 34 -2.49 -19.06 -10.26
C PHE A 34 -3.22 -17.95 -9.48
N THR A 35 -2.49 -16.96 -9.00
CA THR A 35 -3.03 -15.80 -8.32
C THR A 35 -3.56 -14.78 -9.32
N THR A 36 -4.66 -14.11 -9.01
CA THR A 36 -5.13 -12.94 -9.76
C THR A 36 -4.67 -11.67 -9.05
N VAL A 37 -4.01 -10.76 -9.76
CA VAL A 37 -3.58 -9.49 -9.19
C VAL A 37 -4.26 -8.32 -9.87
N ILE A 38 -4.92 -7.49 -9.07
CA ILE A 38 -5.48 -6.21 -9.50
C ILE A 38 -4.54 -5.11 -9.01
N GLY A 39 -3.89 -4.43 -9.95
CA GLY A 39 -2.99 -3.31 -9.66
C GLY A 39 -3.67 -1.97 -9.87
N ILE A 40 -3.58 -1.05 -8.92
CA ILE A 40 -4.03 0.34 -9.08
C ILE A 40 -2.87 1.31 -8.85
N ASP A 41 -2.77 2.35 -9.69
CA ASP A 41 -1.83 3.46 -9.55
C ASP A 41 -2.41 4.70 -10.24
N ASN A 42 -2.21 5.88 -9.67
CA ASN A 42 -2.69 7.12 -10.28
C ASN A 42 -1.79 7.63 -11.41
N MET A 43 -0.62 7.02 -11.59
CA MET A 43 0.36 7.41 -12.62
C MET A 43 0.79 8.87 -12.53
N ASN A 44 0.88 9.43 -11.29
CA ASN A 44 1.33 10.80 -11.10
C ASN A 44 2.77 11.01 -11.63
N ASP A 45 3.10 12.25 -11.92
CA ASP A 45 4.36 12.70 -12.50
C ASP A 45 5.40 13.15 -11.45
N TYR A 46 5.29 12.66 -10.23
CA TYR A 46 6.28 12.94 -9.17
C TYR A 46 7.72 12.60 -9.60
N TYR A 47 7.87 11.61 -10.45
CA TYR A 47 9.07 11.31 -11.23
C TYR A 47 8.65 10.85 -12.63
N ASP A 48 9.62 10.65 -13.53
CA ASP A 48 9.38 10.29 -14.93
C ASP A 48 8.37 9.12 -15.05
N VAL A 49 7.22 9.41 -15.68
CA VAL A 49 6.13 8.45 -15.89
C VAL A 49 6.56 7.29 -16.77
N ALA A 50 7.53 7.50 -17.68
CA ALA A 50 8.05 6.43 -18.54
C ALA A 50 8.59 5.24 -17.71
N LEU A 51 9.13 5.49 -16.53
CA LEU A 51 9.58 4.42 -15.64
C LEU A 51 8.40 3.61 -15.05
N LYS A 52 7.26 4.25 -14.81
CA LYS A 52 6.03 3.56 -14.39
C LYS A 52 5.47 2.73 -15.53
N GLU A 53 5.45 3.27 -16.74
CA GLU A 53 5.00 2.57 -17.95
C GLU A 53 5.89 1.35 -18.24
N PHE A 54 7.21 1.50 -18.14
CA PHE A 54 8.14 0.37 -18.28
C PHE A 54 7.79 -0.76 -17.29
N ARG A 55 7.54 -0.45 -16.02
CA ARG A 55 7.16 -1.45 -15.01
C ARG A 55 5.83 -2.12 -15.35
N LEU A 56 4.83 -1.35 -15.79
CA LEU A 56 3.53 -1.89 -16.20
C LEU A 56 3.62 -2.79 -17.41
N ASN A 57 4.45 -2.46 -18.42
CA ASN A 57 4.70 -3.30 -19.59
C ASN A 57 5.29 -4.66 -19.19
N GLU A 58 6.13 -4.69 -18.16
CA GLU A 58 6.63 -5.96 -17.61
C GLU A 58 5.52 -6.76 -16.90
N LEU A 59 4.59 -6.11 -16.23
CA LEU A 59 3.47 -6.76 -15.54
C LEU A 59 2.38 -7.24 -16.53
N ALA A 60 2.18 -6.54 -17.63
CA ALA A 60 1.20 -6.90 -18.66
C ALA A 60 1.47 -8.28 -19.33
N LYS A 61 2.65 -8.86 -19.09
CA LYS A 61 3.00 -10.21 -19.56
C LYS A 61 2.27 -11.32 -18.78
N TYR A 62 1.71 -11.00 -17.61
CA TYR A 62 0.98 -11.97 -16.78
C TYR A 62 -0.52 -11.94 -17.12
N PRO A 63 -1.11 -13.05 -17.61
CA PRO A 63 -2.48 -13.06 -18.11
C PRO A 63 -3.56 -12.71 -17.07
N THR A 64 -3.28 -12.96 -15.79
CA THR A 64 -4.20 -12.70 -14.67
C THR A 64 -3.92 -11.38 -13.97
N PHE A 65 -3.05 -10.52 -14.54
CA PHE A 65 -2.81 -9.17 -14.06
C PHE A 65 -3.79 -8.20 -14.75
N THR A 66 -4.46 -7.41 -13.94
CA THR A 66 -5.31 -6.29 -14.40
C THR A 66 -4.79 -4.99 -13.82
N PHE A 67 -4.49 -4.02 -14.67
CA PHE A 67 -4.11 -2.67 -14.23
C PHE A 67 -5.29 -1.70 -14.33
N ILE A 68 -5.44 -0.87 -13.31
CA ILE A 68 -6.45 0.18 -13.24
C ILE A 68 -5.74 1.49 -12.92
N LYS A 69 -5.85 2.46 -13.83
CA LYS A 69 -5.38 3.81 -13.56
C LYS A 69 -6.39 4.54 -12.69
N GLY A 70 -6.04 4.89 -11.46
CA GLY A 70 -6.94 5.56 -10.54
C GLY A 70 -6.27 6.00 -9.24
N ASN A 71 -6.94 6.89 -8.52
CA ASN A 71 -6.47 7.42 -7.25
C ASN A 71 -7.17 6.70 -6.09
N ILE A 72 -6.42 6.24 -5.10
CA ILE A 72 -7.00 5.60 -3.89
C ILE A 72 -7.82 6.59 -3.05
N ALA A 73 -7.63 7.90 -3.23
CA ALA A 73 -8.47 8.92 -2.61
C ALA A 73 -9.89 9.02 -3.22
N ASP A 74 -10.11 8.42 -4.39
CA ASP A 74 -11.45 8.26 -4.98
C ASP A 74 -12.18 7.10 -4.30
N LYS A 75 -13.07 7.47 -3.37
CA LYS A 75 -13.84 6.50 -2.59
C LYS A 75 -14.74 5.62 -3.47
N ALA A 76 -15.39 6.19 -4.49
CA ALA A 76 -16.30 5.45 -5.36
C ALA A 76 -15.52 4.39 -6.14
N LEU A 77 -14.37 4.76 -6.73
CA LEU A 77 -13.51 3.83 -7.43
C LEU A 77 -13.06 2.67 -6.53
N ILE A 78 -12.63 2.95 -5.30
CA ILE A 78 -12.18 1.90 -4.38
C ILE A 78 -13.34 0.97 -3.99
N THR A 79 -14.53 1.52 -3.74
CA THR A 79 -15.72 0.72 -3.46
C THR A 79 -16.04 -0.23 -4.63
N ASP A 80 -16.11 0.30 -5.86
CA ASP A 80 -16.37 -0.48 -7.08
C ASP A 80 -15.34 -1.60 -7.29
N LEU A 81 -14.05 -1.33 -6.99
CA LEU A 81 -12.99 -2.33 -7.09
C LEU A 81 -13.20 -3.50 -6.12
N PHE A 82 -13.56 -3.20 -4.87
CA PHE A 82 -13.82 -4.24 -3.87
C PHE A 82 -15.07 -5.05 -4.20
N GLU A 83 -16.15 -4.41 -4.64
CA GLU A 83 -17.37 -5.09 -5.06
C GLU A 83 -17.12 -6.01 -6.26
N LYS A 84 -16.39 -5.52 -7.27
CA LYS A 84 -16.15 -6.25 -8.50
C LYS A 84 -15.17 -7.42 -8.34
N TYR A 85 -14.06 -7.18 -7.64
CA TYR A 85 -12.96 -8.14 -7.60
C TYR A 85 -12.85 -8.93 -6.30
N LYS A 86 -13.51 -8.50 -5.24
CA LYS A 86 -13.57 -9.17 -3.93
C LYS A 86 -12.18 -9.64 -3.46
N PRO A 87 -11.21 -8.74 -3.30
CA PRO A 87 -9.85 -9.14 -2.98
C PRO A 87 -9.78 -9.83 -1.62
N ALA A 88 -9.15 -11.00 -1.58
CA ALA A 88 -8.87 -11.72 -0.35
C ALA A 88 -7.67 -11.12 0.41
N VAL A 89 -6.71 -10.54 -0.32
CA VAL A 89 -5.54 -9.88 0.25
C VAL A 89 -5.39 -8.50 -0.35
N VAL A 90 -5.11 -7.52 0.49
CA VAL A 90 -4.86 -6.13 0.08
C VAL A 90 -3.46 -5.74 0.47
N VAL A 91 -2.67 -5.25 -0.49
CA VAL A 91 -1.33 -4.69 -0.25
C VAL A 91 -1.33 -3.22 -0.63
N ASN A 92 -1.43 -2.35 0.39
CA ASN A 92 -1.49 -0.91 0.20
C ASN A 92 -0.09 -0.28 0.23
N LEU A 93 0.47 -0.05 -0.97
CA LEU A 93 1.76 0.62 -1.17
C LEU A 93 1.59 2.03 -1.77
N ALA A 94 0.42 2.35 -2.32
CA ALA A 94 0.14 3.68 -2.85
C ALA A 94 0.26 4.73 -1.75
N ALA A 95 1.10 5.72 -1.98
CA ALA A 95 1.33 6.83 -1.09
C ALA A 95 2.10 7.93 -1.82
N GLN A 96 1.94 9.17 -1.40
CA GLN A 96 2.94 10.18 -1.70
C GLN A 96 4.13 9.93 -0.77
N ALA A 97 5.28 9.63 -1.36
CA ALA A 97 6.53 9.35 -0.66
C ALA A 97 7.49 10.54 -0.72
N GLY A 98 8.52 10.50 0.13
CA GLY A 98 9.57 11.54 0.17
C GLY A 98 9.33 12.56 1.29
N VAL A 99 10.29 12.66 2.21
CA VAL A 99 10.21 13.61 3.35
C VAL A 99 10.26 15.07 2.88
N ARG A 100 11.17 15.38 1.94
CA ARG A 100 11.38 16.76 1.48
C ARG A 100 10.19 17.31 0.71
N TYR A 101 9.59 16.52 -0.16
CA TYR A 101 8.43 16.95 -0.95
C TYR A 101 7.20 17.25 -0.09
N SER A 102 7.09 16.68 1.12
CA SER A 102 6.01 17.00 2.04
C SER A 102 6.04 18.44 2.57
N ILE A 103 7.17 19.15 2.41
CA ILE A 103 7.31 20.55 2.77
C ILE A 103 6.71 21.46 1.71
N THR A 104 6.87 21.09 0.43
CA THR A 104 6.48 21.93 -0.71
C THR A 104 5.10 21.58 -1.26
N ASN A 105 4.64 20.34 -1.06
CA ASN A 105 3.32 19.86 -1.52
C ASN A 105 2.64 19.02 -0.43
N PRO A 106 2.22 19.61 0.70
CA PRO A 106 1.61 18.89 1.83
C PRO A 106 0.26 18.24 1.47
N ASP A 107 -0.53 18.87 0.60
CA ASP A 107 -1.88 18.40 0.25
C ASP A 107 -1.85 17.01 -0.39
N ALA A 108 -0.86 16.72 -1.22
CA ALA A 108 -0.68 15.40 -1.82
C ALA A 108 -0.47 14.28 -0.77
N TYR A 109 0.11 14.63 0.38
CA TYR A 109 0.29 13.67 1.50
C TYR A 109 -0.99 13.45 2.28
N VAL A 110 -1.78 14.50 2.50
CA VAL A 110 -3.09 14.38 3.15
C VAL A 110 -4.02 13.54 2.27
N GLU A 111 -4.11 13.88 0.99
CA GLU A 111 -4.98 13.19 0.04
C GLU A 111 -4.59 11.70 -0.09
N SER A 112 -3.35 11.41 -0.47
CA SER A 112 -2.94 10.02 -0.75
C SER A 112 -2.77 9.19 0.52
N ASN A 113 -2.10 9.75 1.55
CA ASN A 113 -1.68 8.96 2.69
C ASN A 113 -2.73 8.87 3.79
N LEU A 114 -3.62 9.87 3.92
CA LEU A 114 -4.69 9.84 4.92
C LEU A 114 -6.02 9.47 4.29
N VAL A 115 -6.53 10.27 3.34
CA VAL A 115 -7.84 10.01 2.71
C VAL A 115 -7.81 8.71 1.93
N GLY A 116 -6.77 8.49 1.10
CA GLY A 116 -6.62 7.26 0.33
C GLY A 116 -6.52 6.01 1.21
N PHE A 117 -5.71 6.05 2.26
CA PHE A 117 -5.60 4.92 3.18
C PHE A 117 -6.89 4.68 3.97
N PHE A 118 -7.60 5.73 4.37
CA PHE A 118 -8.92 5.62 5.00
C PHE A 118 -9.92 4.91 4.08
N ASN A 119 -9.95 5.24 2.78
CA ASN A 119 -10.83 4.57 1.82
C ASN A 119 -10.51 3.07 1.71
N ILE A 120 -9.23 2.68 1.73
CA ILE A 120 -8.81 1.27 1.74
C ILE A 120 -9.30 0.57 3.02
N LEU A 121 -9.16 1.20 4.19
CA LEU A 121 -9.64 0.64 5.45
C LEU A 121 -11.17 0.45 5.47
N GLU A 122 -11.92 1.43 4.98
CA GLU A 122 -13.37 1.34 4.86
C GLU A 122 -13.79 0.23 3.89
N ALA A 123 -13.13 0.12 2.74
CA ALA A 123 -13.41 -0.95 1.79
C ALA A 123 -13.09 -2.34 2.38
N CYS A 124 -11.98 -2.47 3.13
CA CYS A 124 -11.69 -3.69 3.88
C CYS A 124 -12.78 -4.00 4.91
N ARG A 125 -13.28 -2.99 5.66
CA ARG A 125 -14.34 -3.17 6.62
C ARG A 125 -15.62 -3.65 5.96
N HIS A 126 -16.05 -3.00 4.88
CA HIS A 126 -17.27 -3.35 4.16
C HIS A 126 -17.17 -4.67 3.38
N SER A 127 -15.97 -5.21 3.16
CA SER A 127 -15.80 -6.50 2.50
C SER A 127 -16.39 -7.68 3.29
N TYR A 128 -16.70 -7.49 4.57
CA TYR A 128 -17.37 -8.51 5.43
C TYR A 128 -18.88 -8.37 5.50
N ASP A 129 -19.44 -7.31 4.89
CA ASP A 129 -20.88 -7.09 4.92
C ASP A 129 -21.63 -8.25 4.20
N ASP A 130 -22.88 -8.46 4.57
CA ASP A 130 -23.75 -9.51 4.03
C ASP A 130 -23.19 -10.95 4.17
N GLY A 131 -22.34 -11.18 5.17
CA GLY A 131 -21.78 -12.50 5.46
C GLY A 131 -20.71 -12.97 4.47
N GLN A 132 -20.11 -12.06 3.72
CA GLN A 132 -18.98 -12.37 2.84
C GLN A 132 -17.72 -12.73 3.65
N ALA A 133 -16.83 -13.51 3.04
CA ALA A 133 -15.58 -13.92 3.68
C ALA A 133 -14.65 -12.72 4.02
N GLY A 134 -14.76 -11.64 3.25
CA GLY A 134 -14.00 -10.41 3.46
C GLY A 134 -12.51 -10.54 3.16
N VAL A 135 -11.78 -9.47 3.49
CA VAL A 135 -10.32 -9.41 3.33
C VAL A 135 -9.64 -10.24 4.41
N GLU A 136 -8.92 -11.28 4.01
CA GLU A 136 -8.19 -12.15 4.94
C GLU A 136 -6.97 -11.45 5.56
N HIS A 137 -6.36 -10.50 4.84
CA HIS A 137 -5.24 -9.73 5.36
C HIS A 137 -5.00 -8.42 4.60
N LEU A 138 -4.77 -7.36 5.36
CA LEU A 138 -4.29 -6.06 4.87
C LEU A 138 -2.81 -5.90 5.23
N VAL A 139 -1.95 -5.77 4.22
CA VAL A 139 -0.55 -5.33 4.39
C VAL A 139 -0.45 -3.89 3.95
N TYR A 140 0.21 -3.03 4.73
CA TYR A 140 0.37 -1.63 4.34
C TYR A 140 1.78 -1.10 4.62
N ALA A 141 2.21 -0.17 3.77
CA ALA A 141 3.50 0.49 3.91
C ALA A 141 3.44 1.59 4.97
N SER A 142 4.11 1.36 6.10
CA SER A 142 4.60 2.42 6.98
C SER A 142 6.01 2.84 6.55
N SER A 143 6.78 3.46 7.41
CA SER A 143 8.12 3.97 7.09
C SER A 143 8.99 4.02 8.33
N SER A 144 10.29 3.83 8.17
CA SER A 144 11.27 4.11 9.23
C SER A 144 11.25 5.57 9.69
N SER A 145 10.72 6.49 8.89
CA SER A 145 10.53 7.90 9.26
C SER A 145 9.66 8.08 10.51
N VAL A 146 8.82 7.10 10.88
CA VAL A 146 8.00 7.16 12.11
C VAL A 146 8.85 7.14 13.37
N TYR A 147 10.09 6.62 13.32
CA TYR A 147 11.01 6.69 14.45
C TYR A 147 11.44 8.12 14.80
N GLY A 148 11.32 9.06 13.87
CA GLY A 148 11.51 10.48 14.12
C GLY A 148 12.84 10.80 14.80
N SER A 149 12.79 11.42 15.96
CA SER A 149 13.96 11.81 16.76
C SER A 149 14.49 10.72 17.71
N ASN A 150 14.06 9.46 17.55
CA ASN A 150 14.58 8.34 18.35
C ASN A 150 16.11 8.19 18.15
N LYS A 151 16.86 8.15 19.27
CA LYS A 151 18.32 8.02 19.28
C LYS A 151 18.81 6.59 19.52
N LYS A 152 17.89 5.68 19.85
CA LYS A 152 18.24 4.27 20.11
C LYS A 152 18.62 3.57 18.80
N VAL A 153 19.71 2.84 18.82
CA VAL A 153 20.18 2.01 17.69
C VAL A 153 20.55 0.62 18.23
N PRO A 154 20.08 -0.46 17.61
CA PRO A 154 19.15 -0.50 16.48
C PRO A 154 17.71 -0.11 16.90
N TYR A 155 16.91 0.35 15.93
CA TYR A 155 15.49 0.58 16.14
C TYR A 155 14.75 -0.73 16.42
N SER A 156 13.73 -0.66 17.28
CA SER A 156 12.84 -1.78 17.59
C SER A 156 11.39 -1.42 17.24
N THR A 157 10.59 -2.43 16.90
CA THR A 157 9.15 -2.24 16.72
C THR A 157 8.45 -1.84 18.02
N ASP A 158 9.06 -2.11 19.18
CA ASP A 158 8.55 -1.76 20.50
C ASP A 158 8.89 -0.32 20.91
N ASP A 159 9.76 0.37 20.14
CA ASP A 159 10.12 1.75 20.44
C ASP A 159 8.90 2.66 20.26
N LYS A 160 8.75 3.65 21.17
CA LYS A 160 7.76 4.70 21.00
C LYS A 160 8.09 5.54 19.77
N VAL A 161 7.09 5.78 18.94
CA VAL A 161 7.20 6.54 17.69
C VAL A 161 6.21 7.73 17.68
N ASP A 162 6.22 8.51 18.75
CA ASP A 162 5.26 9.59 18.99
C ASP A 162 5.77 10.96 18.56
N ASN A 163 7.01 11.06 18.08
CA ASN A 163 7.67 12.31 17.74
C ASN A 163 8.14 12.34 16.27
N PRO A 164 7.20 12.29 15.29
CA PRO A 164 7.55 12.42 13.89
C PRO A 164 8.15 13.81 13.61
N VAL A 165 9.16 13.87 12.74
CA VAL A 165 9.87 15.13 12.41
C VAL A 165 9.55 15.65 10.99
N SER A 166 8.54 15.09 10.35
CA SER A 166 8.03 15.55 9.05
C SER A 166 6.56 15.23 8.91
N LEU A 167 5.86 15.96 8.02
CA LEU A 167 4.46 15.66 7.69
C LEU A 167 4.34 14.25 7.11
N TYR A 168 5.26 13.83 6.23
CA TYR A 168 5.29 12.47 5.74
C TYR A 168 5.32 11.43 6.87
N ALA A 169 6.22 11.59 7.83
CA ALA A 169 6.30 10.70 8.99
C ALA A 169 5.01 10.71 9.81
N ALA A 170 4.40 11.88 10.01
CA ALA A 170 3.13 12.01 10.71
C ALA A 170 2.01 11.27 9.99
N THR A 171 1.90 11.38 8.65
CA THR A 171 0.90 10.63 7.89
C THR A 171 1.12 9.11 7.99
N LYS A 172 2.38 8.63 7.95
CA LYS A 172 2.68 7.20 8.11
C LYS A 172 2.39 6.70 9.52
N LYS A 173 2.68 7.49 10.54
CA LYS A 173 2.26 7.17 11.92
C LYS A 173 0.73 7.13 12.06
N SER A 174 0.02 8.06 11.43
CA SER A 174 -1.44 8.05 11.40
C SER A 174 -1.98 6.77 10.75
N ASN A 175 -1.35 6.27 9.68
CA ASN A 175 -1.74 4.99 9.08
C ASN A 175 -1.63 3.83 10.09
N GLU A 176 -0.55 3.76 10.89
CA GLU A 176 -0.40 2.74 11.94
C GLU A 176 -1.53 2.83 12.98
N LEU A 177 -1.88 4.05 13.41
CA LEU A 177 -2.94 4.27 14.40
C LEU A 177 -4.33 3.93 13.84
N MET A 178 -4.64 4.35 12.60
CA MET A 178 -5.90 4.02 11.94
C MET A 178 -6.04 2.51 11.73
N ALA A 179 -5.00 1.84 11.21
CA ALA A 179 -5.03 0.39 11.00
C ALA A 179 -5.20 -0.36 12.32
N HIS A 180 -4.55 0.08 13.41
CA HIS A 180 -4.73 -0.49 14.73
C HIS A 180 -6.18 -0.35 15.23
N ALA A 181 -6.78 0.85 15.09
CA ALA A 181 -8.16 1.09 15.48
C ALA A 181 -9.13 0.18 14.69
N TYR A 182 -8.97 0.08 13.37
CA TYR A 182 -9.80 -0.76 12.52
C TYR A 182 -9.64 -2.25 12.84
N SER A 183 -8.42 -2.69 13.12
CA SER A 183 -8.16 -4.07 13.55
C SER A 183 -8.88 -4.39 14.86
N LYS A 184 -8.93 -3.45 15.81
CA LYS A 184 -9.61 -3.64 17.09
C LYS A 184 -11.13 -3.55 17.00
N LEU A 185 -11.65 -2.61 16.21
CA LEU A 185 -13.09 -2.38 16.08
C LEU A 185 -13.79 -3.41 15.17
N TYR A 186 -13.12 -3.80 14.10
CA TYR A 186 -13.73 -4.61 13.04
C TYR A 186 -13.02 -5.95 12.79
N ASN A 187 -12.03 -6.31 13.63
CA ASN A 187 -11.25 -7.54 13.51
C ASN A 187 -10.53 -7.71 12.16
N ILE A 188 -10.17 -6.62 11.48
CA ILE A 188 -9.44 -6.68 10.22
C ILE A 188 -7.99 -7.10 10.48
N PRO A 189 -7.55 -8.28 10.00
CA PRO A 189 -6.16 -8.69 10.15
C PRO A 189 -5.26 -7.76 9.34
N SER A 190 -4.30 -7.10 10.00
CA SER A 190 -3.43 -6.15 9.33
C SER A 190 -1.98 -6.21 9.79
N THR A 191 -1.05 -5.91 8.86
CA THR A 191 0.38 -5.82 9.13
C THR A 191 0.95 -4.54 8.51
N GLY A 192 1.48 -3.65 9.33
CA GLY A 192 2.22 -2.47 8.90
C GLY A 192 3.71 -2.76 8.76
N LEU A 193 4.31 -2.35 7.65
CA LEU A 193 5.73 -2.54 7.36
C LEU A 193 6.47 -1.21 7.41
N ARG A 194 7.37 -1.03 8.39
CA ARG A 194 8.23 0.15 8.50
C ARG A 194 9.42 0.02 7.56
N PHE A 195 9.21 0.32 6.28
CA PHE A 195 10.29 0.26 5.30
C PHE A 195 11.41 1.26 5.61
N PHE A 196 12.64 0.78 5.55
CA PHE A 196 13.84 1.60 5.43
C PHE A 196 14.08 1.92 3.96
N THR A 197 15.28 2.41 3.62
CA THR A 197 15.63 2.68 2.22
C THR A 197 15.62 1.37 1.42
N VAL A 198 14.72 1.28 0.44
CA VAL A 198 14.58 0.12 -0.44
C VAL A 198 15.35 0.40 -1.72
N TYR A 199 16.15 -0.55 -2.17
CA TYR A 199 16.92 -0.48 -3.41
C TYR A 199 16.74 -1.75 -4.24
N GLY A 200 16.99 -1.66 -5.55
CA GLY A 200 16.88 -2.80 -6.45
C GLY A 200 16.59 -2.39 -7.90
N PRO A 201 16.32 -3.38 -8.78
CA PRO A 201 16.05 -3.15 -10.20
C PRO A 201 14.85 -2.24 -10.44
N ALA A 202 14.99 -1.31 -11.38
CA ALA A 202 13.99 -0.30 -11.71
C ALA A 202 13.57 0.53 -10.48
N GLY A 203 14.53 0.85 -9.61
CA GLY A 203 14.34 1.69 -8.41
C GLY A 203 13.82 3.09 -8.75
N ARG A 204 13.41 3.80 -7.72
CA ARG A 204 12.95 5.18 -7.86
C ARG A 204 14.17 6.12 -7.98
N PRO A 205 14.18 7.09 -8.93
CA PRO A 205 15.39 7.87 -9.23
C PRO A 205 15.77 8.90 -8.16
N ASP A 206 14.84 9.25 -7.26
CA ASP A 206 15.01 10.25 -6.20
C ASP A 206 15.42 9.65 -4.83
N MET A 207 15.89 8.41 -4.83
CA MET A 207 16.36 7.69 -3.63
C MET A 207 17.87 7.52 -3.60
#